data_ea4522114735dc83d4f305649d480528
#
_entry.id   ea4522114735dc83d4f305649d480528
#
_cell.length_a   1.000
_cell.length_b   1.000
_cell.length_c   1.000
_cell.angle_alpha   90.00
_cell.angle_beta   90.00
_cell.angle_gamma   90.00
#
_symmetry.space_group_name_H-M   'P 1'
#
loop_
_entity.id
_entity.type
_entity.pdbx_description
1 polymer ?
#
loop_
_entity_poly.entity_id
_entity_poly.type
_entity_poly.pdbx_seq_one_letter_code
_entity_poly.pdbx_strand_id
1 'polypeptide(L)'
;MKILQLCKKFPFPLIDGESLAVNYLSRSLAELGCDITLLTMNTSKHYYQLEKTVPAELKHYRQIYHVEVNNDITIKGAFLNLFSSESYHISRYQSKLFVEKLIEILKKEQFDVIHLETLYLTQFIDVIRKYSNALVVLRSHNVEFEIWERLTENQMSQVKKFYLQYLTRKLKRFEIRKLQEIDLLLAITQRDLKTFRSYGYLKAAKVVPIGLDTSDYLAEEKDVFSNPSMSFIGSLDWIPNMEGLDWFLNDIW
;
A
#
# COMPACT_ATOMS: atom_id res chain seq x y z
N MET A 1 21.56 2.69 9.16
CA MET A 1 20.68 1.52 8.92
C MET A 1 20.31 1.51 7.45
N LYS A 2 20.49 0.37 6.75
CA LYS A 2 20.15 0.21 5.34
C LYS A 2 18.78 -0.41 5.18
N ILE A 3 17.91 0.25 4.46
CA ILE A 3 16.51 -0.16 4.25
C ILE A 3 16.26 -0.40 2.76
N LEU A 4 15.71 -1.56 2.42
CA LEU A 4 15.11 -1.79 1.11
C LEU A 4 13.59 -1.62 1.25
N GLN A 5 13.07 -0.53 0.70
CA GLN A 5 11.63 -0.25 0.68
C GLN A 5 11.01 -0.78 -0.61
N LEU A 6 9.99 -1.63 -0.48
CA LEU A 6 9.24 -2.19 -1.60
C LEU A 6 7.88 -1.49 -1.70
N CYS A 7 7.50 -1.05 -2.91
CA CYS A 7 6.20 -0.41 -3.18
C CYS A 7 5.47 -1.10 -4.34
N LYS A 8 4.14 -1.26 -4.19
CA LYS A 8 3.28 -1.88 -5.24
C LYS A 8 2.92 -0.93 -6.38
N LYS A 9 3.21 0.35 -6.23
CA LYS A 9 3.10 1.40 -7.26
C LYS A 9 4.19 2.44 -7.04
N PHE A 10 4.51 3.19 -8.07
CA PHE A 10 5.49 4.27 -7.97
C PHE A 10 4.95 5.34 -6.98
N PRO A 11 5.71 5.70 -5.92
CA PRO A 11 5.21 6.60 -4.87
C PRO A 11 5.28 8.08 -5.27
N PHE A 12 5.04 8.39 -6.53
CA PHE A 12 5.03 9.73 -7.12
C PHE A 12 4.15 9.74 -8.39
N PRO A 13 3.45 10.85 -8.71
CA PRO A 13 3.35 12.11 -7.97
C PRO A 13 2.58 11.96 -6.65
N LEU A 14 2.75 12.93 -5.73
CA LEU A 14 2.16 12.92 -4.39
C LEU A 14 0.69 13.37 -4.40
N ILE A 15 -0.17 12.64 -5.12
CA ILE A 15 -1.57 13.00 -5.37
C ILE A 15 -2.58 12.16 -4.59
N ASP A 16 -2.13 11.13 -3.90
CA ASP A 16 -3.00 10.26 -3.09
C ASP A 16 -2.36 9.91 -1.75
N GLY A 17 -3.20 9.43 -0.81
CA GLY A 17 -2.79 9.13 0.55
C GLY A 17 -1.69 8.08 0.67
N GLU A 18 -1.60 7.11 -0.26
CA GLU A 18 -0.54 6.11 -0.24
C GLU A 18 0.80 6.73 -0.63
N SER A 19 0.85 7.52 -1.72
CA SER A 19 2.07 8.20 -2.17
C SER A 19 2.60 9.16 -1.10
N LEU A 20 1.72 9.95 -0.49
CA LEU A 20 2.06 10.85 0.62
C LEU A 20 2.61 10.06 1.81
N ALA A 21 1.90 9.02 2.25
CA ALA A 21 2.30 8.21 3.39
C ALA A 21 3.68 7.56 3.20
N VAL A 22 3.95 7.03 1.99
CA VAL A 22 5.24 6.43 1.64
C VAL A 22 6.34 7.47 1.64
N ASN A 23 6.11 8.62 0.99
CA ASN A 23 7.11 9.67 0.83
C ASN A 23 7.49 10.30 2.18
N TYR A 24 6.53 10.73 2.99
CA TYR A 24 6.85 11.35 4.28
C TYR A 24 7.55 10.40 5.24
N LEU A 25 7.17 9.11 5.27
CA LEU A 25 7.87 8.15 6.11
C LEU A 25 9.32 7.94 5.65
N SER A 26 9.53 7.71 4.35
CA SER A 26 10.88 7.47 3.83
C SER A 26 11.78 8.70 3.96
N ARG A 27 11.24 9.92 3.75
CA ARG A 27 11.95 11.17 3.98
C ARG A 27 12.37 11.31 5.44
N SER A 28 11.45 11.09 6.39
CA SER A 28 11.76 11.13 7.82
C SER A 28 12.79 10.08 8.24
N LEU A 29 12.73 8.86 7.69
CA LEU A 29 13.73 7.84 7.95
C LEU A 29 15.12 8.23 7.40
N ALA A 30 15.17 8.86 6.23
CA ALA A 30 16.43 9.38 5.67
C ALA A 30 17.00 10.52 6.52
N GLU A 31 16.18 11.44 7.00
CA GLU A 31 16.56 12.51 7.93
C GLU A 31 17.12 11.94 9.26
N LEU A 32 16.63 10.78 9.71
CA LEU A 32 17.18 10.04 10.85
C LEU A 32 18.46 9.24 10.53
N GLY A 33 19.02 9.42 9.34
CA GLY A 33 20.27 8.78 8.92
C GLY A 33 20.12 7.36 8.38
N CYS A 34 18.92 6.96 7.97
CA CYS A 34 18.72 5.70 7.26
C CYS A 34 19.12 5.84 5.78
N ASP A 35 19.76 4.82 5.24
CA ASP A 35 20.12 4.70 3.83
C ASP A 35 19.05 3.87 3.10
N ILE A 36 18.22 4.54 2.30
CA ILE A 36 17.01 3.92 1.75
C ILE A 36 17.17 3.65 0.26
N THR A 37 17.00 2.39 -0.12
CA THR A 37 16.85 1.96 -1.52
C THR A 37 15.38 1.64 -1.79
N LEU A 38 14.82 2.20 -2.86
CA LEU A 38 13.47 1.93 -3.31
C LEU A 38 13.47 0.88 -4.44
N LEU A 39 12.65 -0.15 -4.31
CA LEU A 39 12.23 -1.01 -5.41
C LEU A 39 10.71 -0.92 -5.54
N THR A 40 10.23 -0.43 -6.67
CA THR A 40 8.80 -0.20 -6.88
C THR A 40 8.28 -0.84 -8.16
N MET A 41 7.02 -1.24 -8.14
CA MET A 41 6.29 -1.56 -9.36
C MET A 41 5.83 -0.26 -10.02
N ASN A 42 5.99 -0.16 -11.33
CA ASN A 42 5.39 0.87 -12.15
C ASN A 42 4.19 0.25 -12.88
N THR A 43 3.01 0.42 -12.30
CA THR A 43 1.81 -0.31 -12.73
C THR A 43 1.07 0.41 -13.84
N SER A 44 0.36 -0.33 -14.69
CA SER A 44 -0.41 0.24 -15.81
C SER A 44 -1.41 1.33 -15.35
N LYS A 45 -2.09 1.11 -14.22
CA LYS A 45 -3.05 2.08 -13.67
C LYS A 45 -2.40 3.35 -13.11
N HIS A 46 -1.20 3.24 -12.55
CA HIS A 46 -0.47 4.34 -11.89
C HIS A 46 0.91 4.48 -12.53
N TYR A 47 0.92 4.46 -13.87
CA TYR A 47 2.16 4.57 -14.63
C TYR A 47 2.77 5.96 -14.45
N TYR A 48 4.04 5.98 -14.06
CA TYR A 48 4.85 7.18 -13.99
C TYR A 48 6.06 7.02 -14.90
N GLN A 49 6.25 7.96 -15.82
CA GLN A 49 7.44 8.00 -16.65
C GLN A 49 8.56 8.67 -15.89
N LEU A 50 9.51 7.87 -15.39
CA LEU A 50 10.67 8.42 -14.71
C LEU A 50 11.52 9.20 -15.71
N GLU A 51 11.60 10.49 -15.52
CA GLU A 51 12.46 11.37 -16.32
C GLU A 51 13.94 11.17 -15.96
N LYS A 52 14.84 11.74 -16.78
CA LYS A 52 16.29 11.69 -16.51
C LYS A 52 16.69 12.32 -15.18
N THR A 53 15.88 13.28 -14.70
CA THR A 53 16.10 13.96 -13.43
C THR A 53 15.13 13.42 -12.38
N VAL A 54 15.65 12.90 -11.28
CA VAL A 54 14.85 12.44 -10.15
C VAL A 54 14.12 13.63 -9.52
N PRO A 55 12.78 13.57 -9.33
CA PRO A 55 12.02 14.62 -8.64
C PRO A 55 12.61 14.97 -7.28
N ALA A 56 12.47 16.23 -6.87
CA ALA A 56 13.02 16.72 -5.59
C ALA A 56 12.50 15.91 -4.40
N GLU A 57 11.23 15.50 -4.46
CA GLU A 57 10.53 14.73 -3.44
C GLU A 57 11.09 13.31 -3.25
N LEU A 58 11.86 12.81 -4.22
CA LEU A 58 12.45 11.46 -4.19
C LEU A 58 13.98 11.47 -3.98
N LYS A 59 14.59 12.64 -3.80
CA LYS A 59 16.06 12.76 -3.65
C LYS A 59 16.60 12.16 -2.36
N HIS A 60 15.75 11.88 -1.39
CA HIS A 60 16.13 11.21 -0.15
C HIS A 60 16.43 9.71 -0.33
N TYR A 61 15.99 9.11 -1.45
CA TYR A 61 16.39 7.74 -1.79
C TYR A 61 17.80 7.72 -2.34
N ARG A 62 18.65 6.85 -1.78
CA ARG A 62 20.00 6.60 -2.30
C ARG A 62 19.96 6.00 -3.70
N GLN A 63 19.03 5.08 -3.93
CA GLN A 63 18.84 4.38 -5.20
C GLN A 63 17.36 4.09 -5.43
N ILE A 64 16.92 4.25 -6.67
CA ILE A 64 15.55 3.92 -7.08
C ILE A 64 15.61 2.88 -8.20
N TYR A 65 14.94 1.76 -7.99
CA TYR A 65 14.68 0.73 -8.99
C TYR A 65 13.18 0.67 -9.25
N HIS A 66 12.79 0.49 -10.49
CA HIS A 66 11.39 0.27 -10.86
C HIS A 66 11.28 -0.87 -11.86
N VAL A 67 10.12 -1.52 -11.87
CA VAL A 67 9.78 -2.59 -12.80
C VAL A 67 8.37 -2.35 -13.29
N GLU A 68 8.18 -2.38 -14.61
CA GLU A 68 6.85 -2.26 -15.22
C GLU A 68 6.04 -3.52 -14.96
N VAL A 69 4.82 -3.32 -14.46
CA VAL A 69 3.91 -4.42 -14.12
C VAL A 69 2.52 -4.10 -14.66
N ASN A 70 2.05 -4.93 -15.58
CA ASN A 70 0.66 -4.87 -16.00
C ASN A 70 -0.22 -5.57 -14.94
N ASN A 71 -0.99 -4.77 -14.21
CA ASN A 71 -1.89 -5.24 -13.16
C ASN A 71 -3.38 -5.04 -13.51
N ASP A 72 -3.71 -4.94 -14.81
CA ASP A 72 -5.08 -4.75 -15.28
C ASP A 72 -6.00 -5.92 -14.91
N ILE A 73 -7.25 -5.58 -14.64
CA ILE A 73 -8.28 -6.58 -14.38
C ILE A 73 -8.77 -7.12 -15.71
N THR A 74 -8.63 -8.44 -15.93
CA THR A 74 -9.13 -9.10 -17.12
C THR A 74 -10.17 -10.15 -16.75
N ILE A 75 -11.21 -10.29 -17.57
CA ILE A 75 -12.26 -11.31 -17.36
C ILE A 75 -11.65 -12.71 -17.38
N LYS A 76 -10.72 -12.96 -18.31
CA LYS A 76 -10.00 -14.25 -18.39
C LYS A 76 -9.18 -14.52 -17.13
N GLY A 77 -8.44 -13.53 -16.63
CA GLY A 77 -7.65 -13.65 -15.40
C GLY A 77 -8.53 -13.88 -14.17
N ALA A 78 -9.65 -13.17 -14.08
CA ALA A 78 -10.62 -13.34 -13.01
C ALA A 78 -11.24 -14.76 -13.02
N PHE A 79 -11.60 -15.27 -14.20
CA PHE A 79 -12.12 -16.63 -14.35
C PHE A 79 -11.09 -17.71 -13.99
N LEU A 80 -9.87 -17.61 -14.51
CA LEU A 80 -8.79 -18.57 -14.20
C LEU A 80 -8.44 -18.56 -12.71
N ASN A 81 -8.53 -17.42 -12.05
CA ASN A 81 -8.27 -17.31 -10.62
C ASN A 81 -9.30 -18.04 -9.75
N LEU A 82 -10.48 -18.38 -10.27
CA LEU A 82 -11.43 -19.22 -9.53
C LEU A 82 -10.82 -20.56 -9.12
N PHE A 83 -9.93 -21.11 -9.94
CA PHE A 83 -9.25 -22.39 -9.70
C PHE A 83 -7.91 -22.24 -8.95
N SER A 84 -7.48 -21.01 -8.67
CA SER A 84 -6.28 -20.72 -7.88
C SER A 84 -6.57 -20.74 -6.38
N SER A 85 -5.59 -21.05 -5.56
CA SER A 85 -5.66 -20.89 -4.09
C SER A 85 -5.55 -19.45 -3.63
N GLU A 86 -5.00 -18.56 -4.47
CA GLU A 86 -4.73 -17.17 -4.13
C GLU A 86 -5.86 -16.22 -4.57
N SER A 87 -6.02 -15.11 -3.85
CA SER A 87 -6.94 -14.05 -4.26
C SER A 87 -6.45 -13.35 -5.52
N TYR A 88 -7.38 -13.07 -6.46
CA TYR A 88 -7.07 -12.30 -7.67
C TYR A 88 -6.53 -10.91 -7.34
N HIS A 89 -6.92 -10.34 -6.20
CA HIS A 89 -6.39 -9.06 -5.72
C HIS A 89 -4.86 -9.10 -5.53
N ILE A 90 -4.32 -10.23 -5.06
CA ILE A 90 -2.87 -10.41 -4.83
C ILE A 90 -2.17 -10.87 -6.11
N SER A 91 -2.72 -11.87 -6.81
CA SER A 91 -2.05 -12.50 -7.96
C SER A 91 -1.79 -11.53 -9.12
N ARG A 92 -2.57 -10.45 -9.25
CA ARG A 92 -2.33 -9.39 -10.25
C ARG A 92 -1.02 -8.63 -10.08
N TYR A 93 -0.42 -8.70 -8.89
CA TYR A 93 0.87 -8.08 -8.59
C TYR A 93 2.03 -9.07 -8.65
N GLN A 94 1.78 -10.31 -9.10
CA GLN A 94 2.86 -11.26 -9.39
C GLN A 94 3.59 -10.83 -10.65
N SER A 95 4.91 -10.67 -10.54
CA SER A 95 5.77 -10.29 -11.66
C SER A 95 7.11 -11.00 -11.56
N LYS A 96 7.45 -11.76 -12.59
CA LYS A 96 8.77 -12.41 -12.69
C LYS A 96 9.90 -11.38 -12.73
N LEU A 97 9.70 -10.30 -13.49
CA LEU A 97 10.69 -9.22 -13.59
C LEU A 97 10.93 -8.54 -12.24
N PHE A 98 9.88 -8.36 -11.44
CA PHE A 98 10.03 -7.81 -10.08
C PHE A 98 10.82 -8.76 -9.18
N VAL A 99 10.54 -10.06 -9.24
CA VAL A 99 11.29 -11.09 -8.50
C VAL A 99 12.75 -11.12 -8.92
N GLU A 100 13.04 -11.10 -10.23
CA GLU A 100 14.41 -11.08 -10.76
C GLU A 100 15.16 -9.84 -10.28
N LYS A 101 14.55 -8.65 -10.34
CA LYS A 101 15.14 -7.41 -9.85
C LYS A 101 15.36 -7.42 -8.33
N LEU A 102 14.40 -7.94 -7.57
CA LEU A 102 14.55 -8.11 -6.13
C LEU A 102 15.74 -9.02 -5.79
N ILE A 103 15.87 -10.15 -6.46
CA ILE A 103 17.01 -11.08 -6.27
C ILE A 103 18.34 -10.41 -6.64
N GLU A 104 18.38 -9.67 -7.74
CA GLU A 104 19.58 -8.92 -8.16
C GLU A 104 20.03 -7.96 -7.05
N ILE A 105 19.10 -7.18 -6.50
CA ILE A 105 19.38 -6.20 -5.44
C ILE A 105 19.87 -6.91 -4.17
N LEU A 106 19.18 -7.98 -3.73
CA LEU A 106 19.52 -8.71 -2.51
C LEU A 106 20.86 -9.46 -2.60
N LYS A 107 21.28 -9.85 -3.81
CA LYS A 107 22.61 -10.43 -4.05
C LYS A 107 23.72 -9.37 -4.05
N LYS A 108 23.40 -8.15 -4.49
CA LYS A 108 24.37 -7.05 -4.64
C LYS A 108 24.64 -6.36 -3.31
N GLU A 109 23.67 -6.28 -2.41
CA GLU A 109 23.76 -5.52 -1.18
C GLU A 109 23.00 -6.20 -0.03
N GLN A 110 23.54 -6.06 1.19
CA GLN A 110 22.88 -6.47 2.41
C GLN A 110 22.10 -5.30 3.01
N PHE A 111 20.88 -5.57 3.46
CA PHE A 111 20.00 -4.64 4.14
C PHE A 111 19.75 -5.09 5.58
N ASP A 112 19.55 -4.13 6.47
CA ASP A 112 19.13 -4.39 7.85
C ASP A 112 17.63 -4.67 7.93
N VAL A 113 16.86 -3.95 7.07
CA VAL A 113 15.40 -4.01 7.03
C VAL A 113 14.92 -4.08 5.59
N ILE A 114 13.94 -4.93 5.33
CA ILE A 114 13.13 -4.92 4.11
C ILE A 114 11.72 -4.48 4.49
N HIS A 115 11.36 -3.28 4.06
CA HIS A 115 10.11 -2.60 4.38
C HIS A 115 9.10 -2.81 3.25
N LEU A 116 8.02 -3.51 3.54
CA LEU A 116 6.93 -3.78 2.61
C LEU A 116 5.82 -2.74 2.80
N GLU A 117 5.58 -1.93 1.79
CA GLU A 117 4.47 -0.99 1.76
C GLU A 117 3.23 -1.71 1.22
N THR A 118 2.32 -2.05 2.10
CA THR A 118 1.07 -2.77 1.86
C THR A 118 1.18 -4.31 1.77
N LEU A 119 0.05 -4.96 2.03
CA LEU A 119 -0.12 -6.41 2.01
C LEU A 119 0.35 -7.08 0.71
N TYR A 120 0.15 -6.41 -0.43
CA TYR A 120 0.40 -6.98 -1.77
C TYR A 120 1.84 -7.43 -1.98
N LEU A 121 2.79 -6.85 -1.24
CA LEU A 121 4.21 -7.18 -1.35
C LEU A 121 4.64 -8.35 -0.48
N THR A 122 3.78 -8.80 0.43
CA THR A 122 4.08 -9.96 1.30
C THR A 122 4.17 -11.28 0.53
N GLN A 123 3.68 -11.33 -0.71
CA GLN A 123 3.85 -12.49 -1.59
C GLN A 123 5.33 -12.76 -1.93
N PHE A 124 6.22 -11.78 -1.76
CA PHE A 124 7.66 -11.92 -2.04
C PHE A 124 8.48 -12.32 -0.81
N ILE A 125 7.87 -12.55 0.36
CA ILE A 125 8.59 -12.88 1.61
C ILE A 125 9.45 -14.14 1.43
N ASP A 126 8.96 -15.16 0.76
CA ASP A 126 9.72 -16.39 0.54
C ASP A 126 11.01 -16.14 -0.26
N VAL A 127 10.94 -15.26 -1.27
CA VAL A 127 12.12 -14.81 -2.02
C VAL A 127 13.07 -14.01 -1.14
N ILE A 128 12.53 -13.09 -0.35
CA ILE A 128 13.31 -12.27 0.58
C ILE A 128 14.07 -13.17 1.55
N ARG A 129 13.40 -14.09 2.23
CA ARG A 129 13.99 -15.02 3.21
C ARG A 129 15.06 -15.92 2.61
N LYS A 130 14.95 -16.25 1.32
CA LYS A 130 15.94 -17.08 0.62
C LYS A 130 17.26 -16.33 0.36
N TYR A 131 17.22 -15.01 0.17
CA TYR A 131 18.37 -14.22 -0.25
C TYR A 131 18.82 -13.17 0.79
N SER A 132 18.11 -13.01 1.91
CA SER A 132 18.42 -12.01 2.93
C SER A 132 18.01 -12.46 4.33
N ASN A 133 18.82 -12.06 5.32
CA ASN A 133 18.50 -12.22 6.75
C ASN A 133 17.93 -10.93 7.36
N ALA A 134 17.62 -9.93 6.54
CA ALA A 134 17.04 -8.67 6.99
C ALA A 134 15.70 -8.87 7.71
N LEU A 135 15.39 -7.97 8.65
CA LEU A 135 14.06 -7.92 9.25
C LEU A 135 13.02 -7.53 8.21
N VAL A 136 11.96 -8.29 8.12
CA VAL A 136 10.82 -8.00 7.23
C VAL A 136 9.76 -7.22 8.00
N VAL A 137 9.57 -5.97 7.63
CA VAL A 137 8.60 -5.06 8.22
C VAL A 137 7.46 -4.87 7.24
N LEU A 138 6.23 -5.10 7.67
CA LEU A 138 5.04 -4.76 6.90
C LEU A 138 4.43 -3.47 7.46
N ARG A 139 4.29 -2.46 6.62
CA ARG A 139 3.41 -1.31 6.90
C ARG A 139 2.05 -1.56 6.26
N SER A 140 1.07 -1.82 7.10
CA SER A 140 -0.31 -2.03 6.66
C SER A 140 -1.06 -0.71 6.66
N HIS A 141 -1.47 -0.27 5.46
CA HIS A 141 -2.24 0.96 5.30
C HIS A 141 -3.71 0.76 5.68
N ASN A 142 -4.20 -0.47 5.57
CA ASN A 142 -5.57 -0.87 5.87
C ASN A 142 -5.59 -2.33 6.28
N VAL A 143 -6.69 -2.77 6.88
CA VAL A 143 -7.08 -4.18 6.91
C VAL A 143 -7.75 -4.48 5.57
N GLU A 144 -6.99 -5.04 4.63
CA GLU A 144 -7.42 -5.15 3.22
C GLU A 144 -8.70 -5.96 3.05
N PHE A 145 -8.83 -7.09 3.74
CA PHE A 145 -10.04 -7.90 3.59
C PHE A 145 -11.30 -7.19 4.10
N GLU A 146 -11.23 -6.31 5.11
CA GLU A 146 -12.40 -5.59 5.62
C GLU A 146 -12.94 -4.56 4.61
N ILE A 147 -12.05 -3.94 3.81
CA ILE A 147 -12.46 -3.07 2.72
C ILE A 147 -13.30 -3.87 1.72
N TRP A 148 -12.82 -5.04 1.33
CA TRP A 148 -13.51 -5.89 0.37
C TRP A 148 -14.76 -6.56 0.94
N GLU A 149 -14.80 -6.86 2.25
CA GLU A 149 -16.03 -7.31 2.93
C GLU A 149 -17.13 -6.25 2.77
N ARG A 150 -16.85 -4.99 3.13
CA ARG A 150 -17.81 -3.87 3.00
C ARG A 150 -18.25 -3.64 1.55
N LEU A 151 -17.31 -3.56 0.61
CA LEU A 151 -17.63 -3.40 -0.81
C LEU A 151 -18.52 -4.54 -1.34
N THR A 152 -18.32 -5.74 -0.82
CA THR A 152 -19.11 -6.91 -1.19
C THR A 152 -20.53 -6.85 -0.61
N GLU A 153 -20.69 -6.38 0.62
CA GLU A 153 -21.99 -6.22 1.27
C GLU A 153 -22.88 -5.24 0.52
N ASN A 154 -22.32 -4.13 0.03
CA ASN A 154 -23.02 -3.09 -0.73
C ASN A 154 -23.27 -3.46 -2.20
N GLN A 155 -22.83 -4.64 -2.66
CA GLN A 155 -23.00 -5.05 -4.06
C GLN A 155 -24.43 -5.48 -4.37
N MET A 156 -25.07 -4.79 -5.31
CA MET A 156 -26.46 -5.05 -5.73
C MET A 156 -26.63 -6.34 -6.54
N SER A 157 -25.66 -6.67 -7.39
CA SER A 157 -25.71 -7.87 -8.24
C SER A 157 -25.35 -9.12 -7.43
N GLN A 158 -26.28 -10.07 -7.29
CA GLN A 158 -26.07 -11.30 -6.54
C GLN A 158 -24.90 -12.15 -7.09
N VAL A 159 -24.76 -12.23 -8.41
CA VAL A 159 -23.67 -12.98 -9.05
C VAL A 159 -22.31 -12.34 -8.72
N LYS A 160 -22.20 -11.01 -8.85
CA LYS A 160 -21.00 -10.28 -8.49
C LYS A 160 -20.71 -10.38 -6.99
N LYS A 161 -21.75 -10.28 -6.14
CA LYS A 161 -21.63 -10.41 -4.69
C LYS A 161 -21.04 -11.77 -4.30
N PHE A 162 -21.55 -12.86 -4.85
CA PHE A 162 -21.03 -14.20 -4.60
C PHE A 162 -19.55 -14.33 -5.02
N TYR A 163 -19.21 -13.85 -6.20
CA TYR A 163 -17.83 -13.85 -6.69
C TYR A 163 -16.89 -13.02 -5.78
N LEU A 164 -17.29 -11.82 -5.41
CA LEU A 164 -16.52 -10.96 -4.51
C LEU A 164 -16.36 -11.58 -3.12
N GLN A 165 -17.41 -12.19 -2.56
CA GLN A 165 -17.31 -12.94 -1.30
C GLN A 165 -16.27 -14.05 -1.36
N TYR A 166 -16.22 -14.77 -2.46
CA TYR A 166 -15.23 -15.83 -2.66
C TYR A 166 -13.81 -15.26 -2.71
N LEU A 167 -13.58 -14.18 -3.45
CA LEU A 167 -12.27 -13.51 -3.51
C LEU A 167 -11.86 -12.92 -2.17
N THR A 168 -12.79 -12.30 -1.45
CA THR A 168 -12.55 -11.69 -0.14
C THR A 168 -12.15 -12.74 0.90
N ARG A 169 -12.80 -13.92 0.89
CA ARG A 169 -12.40 -15.03 1.77
C ARG A 169 -10.98 -15.52 1.50
N LYS A 170 -10.57 -15.57 0.22
CA LYS A 170 -9.19 -15.89 -0.16
C LYS A 170 -8.22 -14.82 0.33
N LEU A 171 -8.57 -13.54 0.13
CA LEU A 171 -7.75 -12.40 0.57
C LEU A 171 -7.56 -12.42 2.09
N LYS A 172 -8.64 -12.62 2.86
CA LYS A 172 -8.59 -12.73 4.32
C LYS A 172 -7.65 -13.84 4.79
N ARG A 173 -7.77 -15.04 4.20
CA ARG A 173 -6.87 -16.15 4.53
C ARG A 173 -5.41 -15.83 4.19
N PHE A 174 -5.18 -15.19 3.06
CA PHE A 174 -3.84 -14.75 2.64
C PHE A 174 -3.27 -13.73 3.63
N GLU A 175 -4.02 -12.67 3.94
CA GLU A 175 -3.58 -11.60 4.84
C GLU A 175 -3.24 -12.15 6.24
N ILE A 176 -4.13 -12.91 6.86
CA ILE A 176 -3.91 -13.50 8.18
C ILE A 176 -2.67 -14.43 8.18
N ARG A 177 -2.50 -15.25 7.12
CA ARG A 177 -1.33 -16.13 7.00
C ARG A 177 -0.05 -15.33 6.86
N LYS A 178 0.00 -14.32 5.97
CA LYS A 178 1.20 -13.53 5.68
C LYS A 178 1.63 -12.66 6.87
N LEU A 179 0.72 -12.26 7.73
CA LEU A 179 1.07 -11.60 8.99
C LEU A 179 1.97 -12.48 9.89
N GLN A 180 1.85 -13.82 9.83
CA GLN A 180 2.71 -14.70 10.61
C GLN A 180 4.13 -14.83 10.06
N GLU A 181 4.38 -14.37 8.84
CA GLU A 181 5.67 -14.47 8.16
C GLU A 181 6.56 -13.22 8.31
N ILE A 182 5.98 -12.09 8.77
CA ILE A 182 6.71 -10.84 9.03
C ILE A 182 7.31 -10.81 10.43
N ASP A 183 8.30 -9.93 10.65
CA ASP A 183 8.94 -9.73 11.95
C ASP A 183 8.32 -8.58 12.73
N LEU A 184 7.89 -7.51 12.04
CA LEU A 184 7.28 -6.33 12.64
C LEU A 184 6.11 -5.84 11.78
N LEU A 185 4.99 -5.55 12.44
CA LEU A 185 3.82 -4.89 11.83
C LEU A 185 3.79 -3.41 12.23
N LEU A 186 3.70 -2.54 11.24
CA LEU A 186 3.40 -1.12 11.41
C LEU A 186 1.96 -0.87 10.93
N ALA A 187 1.01 -0.74 11.83
CA ALA A 187 -0.36 -0.37 11.50
C ALA A 187 -0.51 1.15 11.51
N ILE A 188 -1.33 1.71 10.63
CA ILE A 188 -1.59 3.17 10.59
C ILE A 188 -2.49 3.59 11.74
N THR A 189 -3.43 2.74 12.14
CA THR A 189 -4.38 3.04 13.22
C THR A 189 -4.35 2.02 14.35
N GLN A 190 -4.70 2.48 15.56
CA GLN A 190 -4.88 1.58 16.71
C GLN A 190 -6.03 0.58 16.49
N ARG A 191 -7.05 0.99 15.74
CA ARG A 191 -8.16 0.13 15.35
C ARG A 191 -7.68 -1.05 14.51
N ASP A 192 -6.86 -0.80 13.48
CA ASP A 192 -6.36 -1.84 12.59
C ASP A 192 -5.44 -2.81 13.33
N LEU A 193 -4.59 -2.29 14.22
CA LEU A 193 -3.77 -3.14 15.07
C LEU A 193 -4.62 -4.04 15.97
N LYS A 194 -5.72 -3.54 16.56
CA LYS A 194 -6.65 -4.35 17.35
C LYS A 194 -7.30 -5.43 16.49
N THR A 195 -7.69 -5.10 15.26
CA THR A 195 -8.23 -6.08 14.30
C THR A 195 -7.22 -7.19 14.02
N PHE A 196 -5.96 -6.86 13.66
CA PHE A 196 -4.93 -7.89 13.43
C PHE A 196 -4.67 -8.75 14.67
N ARG A 197 -4.68 -8.15 15.87
CA ARG A 197 -4.56 -8.89 17.14
C ARG A 197 -5.70 -9.87 17.34
N SER A 198 -6.95 -9.49 17.02
CA SER A 198 -8.12 -10.36 17.13
C SER A 198 -8.06 -11.57 16.18
N TYR A 199 -7.31 -11.47 15.07
CA TYR A 199 -7.04 -12.56 14.15
C TYR A 199 -5.73 -13.32 14.45
N GLY A 200 -5.18 -13.17 15.66
CA GLY A 200 -4.08 -14.00 16.16
C GLY A 200 -2.68 -13.48 15.83
N TYR A 201 -2.52 -12.22 15.42
CA TYR A 201 -1.19 -11.64 15.27
C TYR A 201 -0.62 -11.25 16.64
N LEU A 202 0.38 -12.00 17.14
CA LEU A 202 0.96 -11.81 18.48
C LEU A 202 2.40 -11.27 18.47
N LYS A 203 3.02 -11.13 17.30
CA LYS A 203 4.40 -10.65 17.16
C LYS A 203 4.50 -9.13 17.40
N ALA A 204 5.72 -8.60 17.24
CA ALA A 204 6.03 -7.18 17.41
C ALA A 204 5.18 -6.30 16.49
N ALA A 205 4.58 -5.25 17.05
CA ALA A 205 3.80 -4.29 16.30
C ALA A 205 3.87 -2.89 16.92
N LYS A 206 3.75 -1.89 16.07
CA LYS A 206 3.62 -0.48 16.46
C LYS A 206 2.50 0.17 15.64
N VAL A 207 1.90 1.21 16.21
CA VAL A 207 1.01 2.12 15.45
C VAL A 207 1.86 3.30 15.00
N VAL A 208 1.90 3.51 13.70
CA VAL A 208 2.66 4.59 13.05
C VAL A 208 1.69 5.31 12.10
N PRO A 209 1.00 6.35 12.58
CA PRO A 209 0.09 7.14 11.75
C PRO A 209 0.80 7.78 10.56
N ILE A 210 0.02 8.22 9.57
CA ILE A 210 0.55 9.02 8.48
C ILE A 210 0.97 10.38 9.05
N GLY A 211 2.24 10.73 8.86
CA GLY A 211 2.77 12.05 9.17
C GLY A 211 2.66 12.98 7.97
N LEU A 212 2.59 14.27 8.24
CA LEU A 212 2.71 15.35 7.27
C LEU A 212 3.78 16.31 7.75
N ASP A 213 4.54 16.87 6.83
CA ASP A 213 5.41 17.99 7.12
C ASP A 213 4.57 19.28 7.04
N THR A 214 4.29 19.88 8.19
CA THR A 214 3.47 21.08 8.25
C THR A 214 4.13 22.29 7.61
N SER A 215 5.44 22.29 7.39
CA SER A 215 6.15 23.35 6.68
C SER A 215 5.81 23.41 5.19
N ASP A 216 5.32 22.30 4.62
CA ASP A 216 4.85 22.23 3.24
C ASP A 216 3.46 22.90 3.07
N TYR A 217 2.78 23.26 4.19
CA TYR A 217 1.42 23.81 4.22
C TYR A 217 1.41 25.15 4.96
N LEU A 218 1.78 26.20 4.27
CA LEU A 218 1.69 27.57 4.82
C LEU A 218 0.24 28.02 4.83
N ALA A 219 -0.29 28.34 6.00
CA ALA A 219 -1.55 29.02 6.11
C ALA A 219 -1.37 30.49 5.66
N GLU A 220 -2.01 30.88 4.57
CA GLU A 220 -2.22 32.30 4.30
C GLU A 220 -3.32 32.80 5.23
N GLU A 221 -3.04 33.84 6.03
CA GLU A 221 -4.09 34.57 6.73
C GLU A 221 -4.96 35.27 5.69
N LYS A 222 -5.98 34.61 5.20
CA LYS A 222 -7.04 35.19 4.40
C LYS A 222 -8.26 35.39 5.27
N ASP A 223 -8.96 36.51 5.02
CA ASP A 223 -10.19 36.87 5.69
C ASP A 223 -11.14 35.68 5.87
N VAL A 224 -11.65 35.56 7.09
CA VAL A 224 -12.69 34.60 7.44
C VAL A 224 -13.82 34.73 6.41
N PHE A 225 -14.14 33.63 5.74
CA PHE A 225 -15.20 33.58 4.74
C PHE A 225 -16.48 34.17 5.32
N SER A 226 -17.04 35.15 4.64
CA SER A 226 -18.32 35.80 5.02
C SER A 226 -19.50 34.80 4.99
N ASN A 227 -19.36 33.69 4.29
CA ASN A 227 -20.37 32.64 4.19
C ASN A 227 -19.83 31.30 4.72
N PRO A 228 -20.62 30.53 5.48
CA PRO A 228 -20.26 29.17 5.87
C PRO A 228 -19.96 28.33 4.64
N SER A 229 -18.81 27.67 4.64
CA SER A 229 -18.41 26.80 3.56
C SER A 229 -17.77 25.53 4.11
N MET A 230 -17.91 24.43 3.39
CA MET A 230 -17.26 23.17 3.69
C MET A 230 -16.47 22.71 2.47
N SER A 231 -15.31 22.09 2.71
CA SER A 231 -14.51 21.49 1.65
C SER A 231 -14.31 19.99 1.95
N PHE A 232 -14.32 19.19 0.90
CA PHE A 232 -13.95 17.79 0.95
C PHE A 232 -12.56 17.61 0.32
N ILE A 233 -11.63 17.01 1.07
CA ILE A 233 -10.29 16.67 0.59
C ILE A 233 -10.20 15.16 0.48
N GLY A 234 -10.11 14.63 -0.73
CA GLY A 234 -10.01 13.19 -0.97
C GLY A 234 -10.11 12.86 -2.45
N SER A 235 -9.58 11.68 -2.82
CA SER A 235 -9.67 11.19 -4.19
C SER A 235 -11.09 10.70 -4.48
N LEU A 236 -11.70 11.19 -5.57
CA LEU A 236 -13.05 10.82 -6.00
C LEU A 236 -13.08 9.54 -6.85
N ASP A 237 -11.96 8.89 -7.07
CA ASP A 237 -11.88 7.55 -7.66
C ASP A 237 -11.75 6.43 -6.59
N TRP A 238 -11.70 6.81 -5.30
CA TRP A 238 -11.69 5.91 -4.17
C TRP A 238 -13.12 5.68 -3.65
N ILE A 239 -13.64 4.46 -3.83
CA ILE A 239 -15.04 4.11 -3.53
C ILE A 239 -15.50 4.54 -2.13
N PRO A 240 -14.74 4.29 -1.02
CA PRO A 240 -15.16 4.73 0.31
C PRO A 240 -15.32 6.26 0.45
N ASN A 241 -14.52 7.04 -0.30
CA ASN A 241 -14.67 8.50 -0.31
C ASN A 241 -15.95 8.93 -1.02
N MET A 242 -16.25 8.29 -2.15
CA MET A 242 -17.49 8.54 -2.90
C MET A 242 -18.73 8.17 -2.07
N GLU A 243 -18.73 6.99 -1.43
CA GLU A 243 -19.85 6.55 -0.57
C GLU A 243 -20.02 7.51 0.62
N GLY A 244 -18.91 7.95 1.26
CA GLY A 244 -18.95 8.89 2.36
C GLY A 244 -19.48 10.28 1.97
N LEU A 245 -19.05 10.78 0.80
CA LEU A 245 -19.53 12.06 0.28
C LEU A 245 -21.01 11.99 -0.12
N ASP A 246 -21.42 10.90 -0.76
CA ASP A 246 -22.81 10.66 -1.17
C ASP A 246 -23.73 10.60 0.06
N TRP A 247 -23.35 9.85 1.09
CA TRP A 247 -24.05 9.84 2.36
C TRP A 247 -24.13 11.24 2.98
N PHE A 248 -23.03 11.98 3.01
CA PHE A 248 -23.02 13.32 3.60
C PHE A 248 -23.98 14.28 2.86
N LEU A 249 -23.97 14.25 1.52
CA LEU A 249 -24.78 15.15 0.71
C LEU A 249 -26.28 14.78 0.72
N ASN A 250 -26.62 13.50 0.87
CA ASN A 250 -28.02 13.05 0.80
C ASN A 250 -28.70 12.94 2.17
N ASP A 251 -27.93 12.64 3.24
CA ASP A 251 -28.50 12.33 4.56
C ASP A 251 -28.17 13.40 5.62
N ILE A 252 -27.16 14.26 5.41
CA ILE A 252 -26.72 15.24 6.40
C ILE A 252 -26.87 16.69 5.92
N TRP A 253 -26.45 17.00 4.67
CA TRP A 253 -26.48 18.36 4.09
C TRP A 253 -27.90 18.72 3.63
#